data_89e51aa120ca8e8a0689e31618fcc479
#
_entry.id   89e51aa120ca8e8a0689e31618fcc479
#
_cell.length_a   1.000
_cell.length_b   1.000
_cell.length_c   1.000
_cell.angle_alpha   90.00
_cell.angle_beta   90.00
_cell.angle_gamma   90.00
#
_symmetry.space_group_name_H-M   'P 1'
#
loop_
_entity.id
_entity.type
_entity.pdbx_description
1 polymer ?
#
loop_
_entity_poly.entity_id
_entity_poly.type
_entity_poly.pdbx_seq_one_letter_code
_entity_poly.pdbx_strand_id
1 'polypeptide(L)'
;NKRLAELDLARAEETLKHHTIRSPIGGVVAERYLNPGESVEDRPVVRVVQIDPLRVEVVLPVDRFGTIAEGQQAKVVPEASIGGQYESTVSIVDPIIDAASGTFRVTLILPNPEHKLTSGLRCQVSFSANPSATAAKNKPIPSHARADTP
;
A
#
# COMPACT_ATOMS: atom_id res chain seq x y z
N ASN A 1 48.82 -12.20 -15.43
CA ASN A 1 48.02 -13.42 -15.61
C ASN A 1 47.08 -13.74 -14.42
N LYS A 2 47.54 -13.61 -13.14
CA LYS A 2 46.71 -13.90 -11.98
C LYS A 2 45.47 -12.99 -11.92
N ARG A 3 45.67 -11.69 -12.12
CA ARG A 3 44.60 -10.68 -12.09
C ARG A 3 43.55 -10.88 -13.19
N LEU A 4 43.97 -11.37 -14.35
CA LEU A 4 43.05 -11.69 -15.45
C LEU A 4 42.19 -12.90 -15.10
N ALA A 5 42.76 -13.94 -14.53
CA ALA A 5 42.02 -15.12 -14.08
C ALA A 5 41.03 -14.82 -12.96
N GLU A 6 41.39 -13.91 -12.03
CA GLU A 6 40.48 -13.43 -10.98
C GLU A 6 39.28 -12.65 -11.56
N LEU A 7 39.51 -11.82 -12.59
CA LEU A 7 38.43 -11.11 -13.27
C LEU A 7 37.50 -12.04 -14.07
N ASP A 8 38.09 -13.05 -14.73
CA ASP A 8 37.30 -14.04 -15.48
C ASP A 8 36.46 -14.90 -14.55
N LEU A 9 36.99 -15.29 -13.37
CA LEU A 9 36.24 -15.98 -12.35
C LEU A 9 35.09 -15.13 -11.84
N ALA A 10 35.34 -13.86 -11.48
CA ALA A 10 34.30 -12.95 -11.00
C ALA A 10 33.20 -12.75 -12.04
N ARG A 11 33.54 -12.65 -13.33
CA ARG A 11 32.54 -12.56 -14.40
C ARG A 11 31.69 -13.84 -14.52
N ALA A 12 32.32 -15.00 -14.41
CA ALA A 12 31.63 -16.29 -14.48
C ALA A 12 30.66 -16.46 -13.29
N GLU A 13 31.10 -16.08 -12.09
CA GLU A 13 30.27 -16.10 -10.90
C GLU A 13 29.07 -15.14 -11.01
N GLU A 14 29.28 -13.93 -11.52
CA GLU A 14 28.21 -12.95 -11.74
C GLU A 14 27.22 -13.46 -12.79
N THR A 15 27.71 -14.03 -13.89
CA THR A 15 26.86 -14.65 -14.91
C THR A 15 26.00 -15.77 -14.27
N LEU A 16 26.61 -16.62 -13.44
CA LEU A 16 25.87 -17.70 -12.77
C LEU A 16 24.78 -17.18 -11.85
N LYS A 17 24.99 -16.07 -11.16
CA LYS A 17 23.94 -15.43 -10.32
C LYS A 17 22.73 -15.02 -11.15
N HIS A 18 22.92 -14.52 -12.36
CA HIS A 18 21.83 -14.14 -13.27
C HIS A 18 20.99 -15.33 -13.75
N HIS A 19 21.51 -16.56 -13.67
CA HIS A 19 20.74 -17.77 -14.00
C HIS A 19 19.78 -18.19 -12.88
N THR A 20 19.83 -17.52 -11.73
CA THR A 20 18.90 -17.78 -10.62
C THR A 20 17.98 -16.60 -10.42
N ILE A 21 16.73 -16.73 -10.85
CA ILE A 21 15.70 -15.71 -10.65
C ILE A 21 15.09 -15.89 -9.26
N ARG A 22 15.17 -14.83 -8.45
CA ARG A 22 14.59 -14.80 -7.10
C ARG A 22 13.52 -13.72 -7.02
N SER A 23 12.44 -13.99 -6.26
CA SER A 23 11.45 -12.97 -5.97
C SER A 23 12.05 -11.90 -5.05
N PRO A 24 11.92 -10.60 -5.37
CA PRO A 24 12.34 -9.50 -4.51
C PRO A 24 11.41 -9.29 -3.31
N ILE A 25 10.22 -9.89 -3.32
CA ILE A 25 9.20 -9.76 -2.29
C ILE A 25 8.75 -11.13 -1.80
N GLY A 26 8.36 -11.22 -0.52
CA GLY A 26 7.61 -12.36 0.00
C GLY A 26 6.16 -12.29 -0.48
N GLY A 27 5.58 -13.44 -0.81
CA GLY A 27 4.19 -13.47 -1.28
C GLY A 27 3.80 -14.82 -1.87
N VAL A 28 2.67 -14.83 -2.54
CA VAL A 28 2.10 -16.01 -3.20
C VAL A 28 2.21 -15.85 -4.71
N VAL A 29 2.50 -16.95 -5.40
CA VAL A 29 2.48 -16.98 -6.86
C VAL A 29 1.04 -16.91 -7.31
N ALA A 30 0.63 -15.79 -7.90
CA ALA A 30 -0.71 -15.59 -8.42
C ALA A 30 -0.87 -16.21 -9.82
N GLU A 31 0.20 -16.16 -10.63
CA GLU A 31 0.16 -16.61 -12.00
C GLU A 31 1.56 -17.06 -12.44
N ARG A 32 1.60 -18.14 -13.22
CA ARG A 32 2.82 -18.63 -13.84
C ARG A 32 2.66 -18.53 -15.35
N TYR A 33 3.55 -17.81 -16.01
CA TYR A 33 3.53 -17.54 -17.43
C TYR A 33 4.38 -18.54 -18.25
N LEU A 34 5.45 -19.06 -17.64
CA LEU A 34 6.37 -19.98 -18.30
C LEU A 34 6.40 -21.32 -17.58
N ASN A 35 6.49 -22.38 -18.37
CA ASN A 35 6.66 -23.75 -17.88
C ASN A 35 8.12 -24.16 -17.84
N PRO A 36 8.51 -25.17 -17.04
CA PRO A 36 9.85 -25.73 -17.08
C PRO A 36 10.21 -26.21 -18.48
N GLY A 37 11.39 -25.81 -18.95
CA GLY A 37 11.89 -26.13 -20.28
C GLY A 37 11.61 -25.06 -21.35
N GLU A 38 10.81 -24.04 -21.04
CA GLU A 38 10.63 -22.91 -21.94
C GLU A 38 11.76 -21.87 -21.79
N SER A 39 12.11 -21.23 -22.91
CA SER A 39 13.12 -20.18 -22.93
C SER A 39 12.62 -18.91 -22.24
N VAL A 40 13.44 -18.39 -21.34
CA VAL A 40 13.19 -17.11 -20.67
C VAL A 40 13.87 -16.02 -21.49
N GLU A 41 13.07 -15.29 -22.26
CA GLU A 41 13.48 -14.08 -22.96
C GLU A 41 12.91 -12.86 -22.22
N ASP A 42 12.40 -11.86 -22.94
CA ASP A 42 11.81 -10.66 -22.35
C ASP A 42 10.38 -10.87 -21.81
N ARG A 43 10.02 -12.10 -21.41
CA ARG A 43 8.71 -12.44 -20.89
C ARG A 43 8.72 -12.64 -19.38
N PRO A 44 7.65 -12.22 -18.67
CA PRO A 44 7.54 -12.49 -17.25
C PRO A 44 7.47 -13.99 -16.98
N VAL A 45 8.14 -14.47 -15.94
CA VAL A 45 8.16 -15.88 -15.55
C VAL A 45 6.99 -16.21 -14.63
N VAL A 46 6.83 -15.43 -13.57
CA VAL A 46 5.77 -15.58 -12.57
C VAL A 46 5.29 -14.22 -12.10
N ARG A 47 4.04 -14.16 -11.69
CA ARG A 47 3.45 -13.02 -10.99
C ARG A 47 3.36 -13.35 -9.50
N VAL A 48 4.10 -12.63 -8.68
CA VAL A 48 4.05 -12.75 -7.22
C VAL A 48 3.23 -11.59 -6.67
N VAL A 49 2.32 -11.88 -5.76
CA VAL A 49 1.52 -10.87 -5.05
C VAL A 49 1.75 -11.00 -3.56
N GLN A 50 1.97 -9.86 -2.93
CA GLN A 50 2.07 -9.78 -1.49
C GLN A 50 0.66 -9.68 -0.90
N ILE A 51 0.30 -10.62 -0.04
CA ILE A 51 -1.00 -10.69 0.63
C ILE A 51 -0.88 -10.52 2.16
N ASP A 52 0.31 -10.32 2.67
CA ASP A 52 0.59 -9.94 4.04
C ASP A 52 1.72 -8.88 4.08
N PRO A 53 1.45 -7.68 4.57
CA PRO A 53 0.11 -7.15 4.88
C PRO A 53 -0.72 -6.83 3.62
N LEU A 54 -2.03 -6.87 3.76
CA LEU A 54 -2.96 -6.38 2.74
C LEU A 54 -3.08 -4.86 2.79
N ARG A 55 -3.24 -4.26 1.62
CA ARG A 55 -3.59 -2.84 1.49
C ARG A 55 -5.07 -2.72 1.19
N VAL A 56 -5.77 -1.95 2.02
CA VAL A 56 -7.18 -1.63 1.85
C VAL A 56 -7.28 -0.18 1.40
N GLU A 57 -7.81 0.04 0.21
CA GLU A 57 -8.04 1.37 -0.32
C GLU A 57 -9.50 1.78 -0.10
N VAL A 58 -9.69 2.93 0.50
CA VAL A 58 -11.01 3.51 0.78
C VAL A 58 -11.09 4.87 0.10
N VAL A 59 -12.16 5.07 -0.65
CA VAL A 59 -12.46 6.36 -1.28
C VAL A 59 -13.51 7.06 -0.43
N LEU A 60 -13.22 8.27 -0.01
CA LEU A 60 -14.03 9.05 0.90
C LEU A 60 -14.37 10.43 0.31
N PRO A 61 -15.56 10.96 0.59
CA PRO A 61 -15.93 12.30 0.15
C PRO A 61 -15.10 13.37 0.87
N VAL A 62 -14.86 14.47 0.20
CA VAL A 62 -14.02 15.59 0.69
C VAL A 62 -14.47 16.14 2.04
N ASP A 63 -15.76 16.05 2.38
CA ASP A 63 -16.30 16.49 3.68
C ASP A 63 -15.65 15.77 4.88
N ARG A 64 -15.07 14.60 4.63
CA ARG A 64 -14.32 13.81 5.62
C ARG A 64 -12.84 14.16 5.65
N PHE A 65 -12.37 15.02 4.75
CA PHE A 65 -10.96 15.42 4.71
C PHE A 65 -10.56 16.12 6.02
N GLY A 66 -9.43 15.75 6.60
CA GLY A 66 -8.97 16.26 7.88
C GLY A 66 -9.62 15.62 9.13
N THR A 67 -10.63 14.75 8.97
CA THR A 67 -11.18 13.97 10.10
C THR A 67 -10.45 12.65 10.31
N ILE A 68 -9.69 12.20 9.31
CA ILE A 68 -8.92 10.97 9.34
C ILE A 68 -7.44 11.34 9.34
N ALA A 69 -6.68 10.68 10.22
CA ALA A 69 -5.25 10.90 10.36
C ALA A 69 -4.48 9.59 10.15
N GLU A 70 -3.22 9.72 9.74
CA GLU A 70 -2.29 8.60 9.69
C GLU A 70 -2.10 8.00 11.10
N GLY A 71 -1.97 6.69 11.19
CA GLY A 71 -1.90 5.96 12.45
C GLY A 71 -3.25 5.70 13.13
N GLN A 72 -4.36 6.25 12.61
CA GLN A 72 -5.69 6.01 13.14
C GLN A 72 -6.11 4.56 12.91
N GLN A 73 -6.74 3.95 13.91
CA GLN A 73 -7.26 2.59 13.81
C GLN A 73 -8.62 2.57 13.11
N ALA A 74 -8.83 1.53 12.32
CA ALA A 74 -10.08 1.27 11.66
C ALA A 74 -10.41 -0.23 11.68
N LYS A 75 -11.68 -0.56 11.66
CA LYS A 75 -12.19 -1.91 11.56
C LYS A 75 -12.61 -2.20 10.12
N VAL A 76 -12.13 -3.30 9.60
CA VAL A 76 -12.44 -3.78 8.24
C VAL A 76 -13.29 -5.04 8.34
N VAL A 77 -14.41 -5.03 7.66
CA VAL A 77 -15.34 -6.15 7.56
C VAL A 77 -15.45 -6.54 6.10
N PRO A 78 -14.90 -7.69 5.68
CA PRO A 78 -15.06 -8.21 4.31
C PRO A 78 -16.53 -8.58 4.01
N GLU A 79 -16.99 -8.28 2.81
CA GLU A 79 -18.35 -8.62 2.36
C GLU A 79 -18.51 -10.11 1.99
N ALA A 80 -17.41 -10.83 1.81
CA ALA A 80 -17.46 -12.23 1.43
C ALA A 80 -17.71 -13.15 2.64
N SER A 81 -18.04 -14.40 2.34
CA SER A 81 -18.36 -15.49 3.30
C SER A 81 -17.25 -15.81 4.33
N ILE A 82 -16.12 -15.13 4.24
CA ILE A 82 -14.97 -15.27 5.16
C ILE A 82 -15.33 -14.77 6.55
N GLY A 83 -16.25 -13.79 6.66
CA GLY A 83 -16.70 -13.22 7.93
C GLY A 83 -15.59 -12.59 8.78
N GLY A 84 -15.95 -12.08 9.93
CA GLY A 84 -15.01 -11.54 10.90
C GLY A 84 -14.81 -10.00 10.79
N GLN A 85 -14.24 -9.45 11.85
CA GLN A 85 -13.80 -8.08 11.91
C GLN A 85 -12.29 -8.08 12.09
N TYR A 86 -11.62 -7.28 11.31
CA TYR A 86 -10.16 -7.20 11.30
C TYR A 86 -9.73 -5.78 11.64
N GLU A 87 -8.73 -5.67 12.49
CA GLU A 87 -8.15 -4.38 12.85
C GLU A 87 -7.13 -3.96 11.80
N SER A 88 -7.20 -2.72 11.40
CA SER A 88 -6.31 -2.11 10.42
C SER A 88 -5.88 -0.72 10.89
N THR A 89 -4.79 -0.25 10.33
CA THR A 89 -4.23 1.07 10.65
C THR A 89 -4.13 1.90 9.37
N VAL A 90 -4.55 3.17 9.46
CA VAL A 90 -4.37 4.13 8.37
C VAL A 90 -2.88 4.37 8.16
N SER A 91 -2.40 4.06 6.98
CA SER A 91 -1.00 4.24 6.60
C SER A 91 -0.77 5.54 5.84
N ILE A 92 -1.67 5.86 4.92
CA ILE A 92 -1.53 7.03 4.04
C ILE A 92 -2.91 7.66 3.88
N VAL A 93 -2.97 8.97 4.06
CA VAL A 93 -4.10 9.80 3.65
C VAL A 93 -3.64 10.62 2.44
N ASP A 94 -4.25 10.36 1.29
CA ASP A 94 -3.82 11.01 0.05
C ASP A 94 -4.10 12.53 0.15
N PRO A 95 -3.10 13.40 -0.03
CA PRO A 95 -3.28 14.84 0.04
C PRO A 95 -3.98 15.40 -1.21
N ILE A 96 -4.11 14.60 -2.26
CA ILE A 96 -4.70 14.99 -3.53
C ILE A 96 -6.17 14.63 -3.54
N ILE A 97 -7.01 15.64 -3.74
CA ILE A 97 -8.46 15.48 -3.92
C ILE A 97 -8.75 15.39 -5.41
N ASP A 98 -9.48 14.37 -5.81
CA ASP A 98 -10.02 14.29 -7.17
C ASP A 98 -11.18 15.31 -7.30
N ALA A 99 -10.94 16.36 -8.07
CA ALA A 99 -11.91 17.44 -8.27
C ALA A 99 -13.16 16.99 -9.05
N ALA A 100 -13.05 15.95 -9.87
CA ALA A 100 -14.17 15.45 -10.67
C ALA A 100 -15.19 14.68 -9.81
N SER A 101 -14.71 13.89 -8.88
CA SER A 101 -15.53 13.08 -7.96
C SER A 101 -15.76 13.73 -6.60
N GLY A 102 -14.97 14.75 -6.22
CA GLY A 102 -14.98 15.34 -4.89
C GLY A 102 -14.55 14.37 -3.80
N THR A 103 -13.64 13.44 -4.11
CA THR A 103 -13.20 12.40 -3.19
C THR A 103 -11.69 12.39 -2.99
N PHE A 104 -11.25 11.75 -1.92
CA PHE A 104 -9.84 11.46 -1.65
C PHE A 104 -9.67 9.99 -1.23
N ARG A 105 -8.46 9.49 -1.35
CA ARG A 105 -8.13 8.11 -1.04
C ARG A 105 -7.44 8.01 0.31
N VAL A 106 -7.77 6.94 1.04
CA VAL A 106 -7.11 6.54 2.27
C VAL A 106 -6.64 5.11 2.12
N THR A 107 -5.38 4.84 2.40
CA THR A 107 -4.80 3.50 2.37
C THR A 107 -4.59 3.01 3.79
N LEU A 108 -5.14 1.85 4.10
CA LEU A 108 -4.96 1.17 5.37
C LEU A 108 -4.10 -0.08 5.19
N ILE A 109 -3.36 -0.41 6.22
CA ILE A 109 -2.58 -1.63 6.32
C ILE A 109 -3.34 -2.61 7.21
N LEU A 110 -3.62 -3.77 6.65
CA LEU A 110 -4.33 -4.86 7.31
C LEU A 110 -3.40 -6.08 7.42
N PRO A 111 -2.94 -6.44 8.63
CA PRO A 111 -2.14 -7.66 8.83
C PRO A 111 -2.94 -8.91 8.46
N ASN A 112 -2.31 -9.83 7.74
CA ASN A 112 -2.92 -11.08 7.28
C ASN A 112 -1.94 -12.27 7.40
N PRO A 113 -1.36 -12.52 8.60
CA PRO A 113 -0.30 -13.51 8.77
C PRO A 113 -0.75 -14.94 8.45
N GLU A 114 -2.03 -15.24 8.62
CA GLU A 114 -2.59 -16.55 8.33
C GLU A 114 -3.07 -16.69 6.88
N HIS A 115 -2.90 -15.66 6.05
CA HIS A 115 -3.31 -15.63 4.65
C HIS A 115 -4.80 -16.01 4.42
N LYS A 116 -5.65 -15.74 5.42
CA LYS A 116 -7.09 -16.03 5.35
C LYS A 116 -7.84 -15.10 4.41
N LEU A 117 -7.35 -13.88 4.27
CA LEU A 117 -7.92 -12.88 3.39
C LEU A 117 -7.22 -12.91 2.04
N THR A 118 -8.00 -12.86 0.98
CA THR A 118 -7.51 -12.71 -0.39
C THR A 118 -7.61 -11.25 -0.85
N SER A 119 -6.75 -10.87 -1.79
CA SER A 119 -6.86 -9.57 -2.46
C SER A 119 -8.07 -9.55 -3.40
N GLY A 120 -8.63 -8.35 -3.64
CA GLY A 120 -9.77 -8.16 -4.54
C GLY A 120 -11.13 -8.28 -3.89
N LEU A 121 -11.20 -8.45 -2.58
CA LEU A 121 -12.46 -8.47 -1.84
C LEU A 121 -12.96 -7.04 -1.61
N ARG A 122 -14.28 -6.86 -1.65
CA ARG A 122 -14.93 -5.65 -1.13
C ARG A 122 -15.02 -5.75 0.39
N CYS A 123 -14.89 -4.60 1.03
CA CYS A 123 -14.98 -4.51 2.48
C CYS A 123 -15.66 -3.22 2.92
N GLN A 124 -16.30 -3.27 4.08
CA GLN A 124 -16.77 -2.10 4.79
C GLN A 124 -15.71 -1.68 5.81
N VAL A 125 -15.44 -0.38 5.87
CA VAL A 125 -14.44 0.18 6.79
C VAL A 125 -15.11 1.16 7.73
N SER A 126 -14.89 0.95 9.02
CA SER A 126 -15.35 1.83 10.10
C SER A 126 -14.15 2.42 10.82
N PHE A 127 -13.98 3.73 10.75
CA PHE A 127 -12.88 4.42 11.42
C PHE A 127 -13.23 4.64 12.90
N SER A 128 -12.28 4.40 13.79
CA SER A 128 -12.40 4.75 15.19
C SER A 128 -12.43 6.27 15.34
N ALA A 129 -13.17 6.77 16.35
CA ALA A 129 -13.17 8.20 16.62
C ALA A 129 -11.74 8.70 16.90
N ASN A 130 -11.32 9.72 16.16
CA ASN A 130 -10.01 10.34 16.37
C ASN A 130 -10.17 11.48 17.39
N PRO A 131 -9.62 11.36 18.60
CA PRO A 131 -9.71 12.43 19.61
C PRO A 131 -8.99 13.72 19.19
N SER A 132 -8.00 13.63 18.29
CA SER A 132 -7.26 14.80 17.80
C SER A 132 -7.98 15.64 16.75
N ALA A 133 -8.95 15.08 16.03
CA ALA A 133 -9.68 15.81 14.99
C ALA A 133 -10.65 16.86 15.55
N THR A 134 -11.08 16.72 16.80
CA THR A 134 -11.99 17.67 17.46
C THR A 134 -11.27 18.96 17.86
N ALA A 135 -9.96 18.92 18.09
CA ALA A 135 -9.18 20.08 18.53
C ALA A 135 -8.84 21.07 17.38
N ALA A 136 -8.82 20.61 16.13
CA ALA A 136 -8.45 21.45 14.98
C ALA A 136 -9.60 22.39 14.50
N LYS A 137 -10.85 22.10 14.84
CA LYS A 137 -12.00 22.92 14.41
C LYS A 137 -12.21 24.20 15.22
N ASN A 138 -11.45 24.43 16.29
CA ASN A 138 -11.70 25.56 17.20
C ASN A 138 -10.53 26.56 17.30
N LYS A 139 -9.72 26.69 16.25
CA LYS A 139 -8.75 27.78 16.19
C LYS A 139 -9.40 28.98 15.49
N PRO A 140 -9.70 30.08 16.22
CA PRO A 140 -10.27 31.28 15.60
C PRO A 140 -9.26 31.87 14.61
N ILE A 141 -9.76 32.20 13.43
CA ILE A 141 -8.99 32.92 12.39
C ILE A 141 -8.68 34.29 12.97
N PRO A 142 -7.40 34.72 13.04
CA PRO A 142 -7.09 36.06 13.47
C PRO A 142 -7.65 37.05 12.44
N SER A 143 -8.55 37.92 12.89
CA SER A 143 -9.06 39.01 12.07
C SER A 143 -7.91 39.96 11.76
N HIS A 144 -7.52 40.05 10.49
CA HIS A 144 -6.62 41.12 10.06
C HIS A 144 -7.30 42.45 10.27
N ALA A 145 -6.86 43.18 11.27
CA ALA A 145 -7.17 44.59 11.47
C ALA A 145 -6.69 45.36 10.25
N ARG A 146 -7.63 46.02 9.60
CA ARG A 146 -7.38 47.02 8.56
C ARG A 146 -6.62 48.16 9.18
N ALA A 147 -5.39 48.40 8.76
CA ALA A 147 -4.69 49.65 9.06
C ALA A 147 -5.21 50.72 8.11
N ASP A 148 -6.03 51.62 8.61
CA ASP A 148 -6.27 52.90 7.96
C ASP A 148 -5.01 53.74 8.15
N THR A 149 -4.48 54.22 7.04
CA THR A 149 -3.42 55.23 7.02
C THR A 149 -4.04 56.54 6.52
N PRO A 150 -3.68 57.72 7.16
CA PRO A 150 -4.18 59.03 6.81
C PRO A 150 -3.65 59.56 5.51
#